data_cd4f244fbdd217aecdb066aa05bb5bc8
#
_entry.id   cd4f244fbdd217aecdb066aa05bb5bc8
#
_cell.length_a   1.000
_cell.length_b   1.000
_cell.length_c   1.000
_cell.angle_alpha   90.00
_cell.angle_beta   90.00
_cell.angle_gamma   90.00
#
_symmetry.space_group_name_H-M   'P 1'
#
loop_
_entity.id
_entity.type
_entity.pdbx_description
1 polymer ?
#
loop_
_entity_poly.entity_id
_entity_poly.type
_entity_poly.pdbx_seq_one_letter_code
_entity_poly.pdbx_strand_id
1 'polypeptide(L)'
;MSKIERKKYSHSPIFLTNGKTSIFRRPQVSKHFNHVKGFLLFTLLFIASFGYAQKDSDFKTVKNRTWWKEAVVYQIYPRSFKDSDGDGVGDLKGIISKLDYIKSLGVDAVWLNPIFSSPNDDNGYDISDYRNIMKEFGTMQDFDKLLAGLHERKIKLVLDMVLNHSSDEHEWFKQSKSSRTNPYRDYYHWWPAEKGTPTPRYSFFDVNNDAWKFDKTTNAYYLHYFSQKQPDLNWENEKLRNEVYDMMKFWLDKGIDGLRMDAFQYVSKDTTWQKYPEGYEKNIIKYYGMGPNLHTYLKEMNKTVVSKYNVMTVAEGAGSTLEDAHSLVDKDRNELNMAYHFEVMDVGNDPKGYKLTDLKRVFTKWETSFADKGWLAVFLANHDVPRMVSKYGNDSEQFRAASSKLLTTLIMTMRGTPFYFNGDELGMSNIKFDKIEDYKDIATINAYKNHVAKGENVTAFMEQQKFISRDNTRTPFQWNSSENAGFTTGKPWIKINQNYKAVNVTTEAVDPNSVLSYFKKIVALRKNSAALIYGTYKVYDINNPEVYCYTRSEGNEKVLVILNFSTKKINYKIDKNINTNASKLLISNYNKAAITANRINLLPWQSVIYKLK
;
A
#
# COMPACT_ATOMS: atom_id res chain seq x y z
N MET A 1 25.82 38.09 47.44
CA MET A 1 26.47 39.39 47.14
C MET A 1 26.15 39.71 45.71
N SER A 2 25.37 40.56 45.52
CA SER A 2 25.02 41.97 45.25
C SER A 2 24.54 42.08 43.81
N LYS A 3 23.36 42.45 43.70
CA LYS A 3 22.59 43.72 43.48
C LYS A 3 22.33 43.92 41.99
N ILE A 4 21.10 43.83 41.55
CA ILE A 4 19.98 44.78 41.44
C ILE A 4 20.39 46.02 40.63
N GLU A 5 19.69 46.27 39.52
CA GLU A 5 18.93 47.51 39.34
C GLU A 5 17.93 47.44 38.18
N ARG A 6 16.69 47.83 38.54
CA ARG A 6 15.56 48.16 37.66
C ARG A 6 15.63 49.64 37.29
N LYS A 7 15.16 50.02 36.12
CA LYS A 7 14.52 51.31 35.93
C LYS A 7 13.28 51.25 35.04
N LYS A 8 12.25 51.87 35.61
CA LYS A 8 10.89 52.11 35.08
C LYS A 8 10.78 53.55 34.53
N TYR A 9 9.61 53.79 33.92
CA TYR A 9 8.89 55.06 33.63
C TYR A 9 9.09 55.64 32.24
N SER A 10 8.08 56.29 31.57
CA SER A 10 6.65 56.53 31.82
C SER A 10 6.04 57.30 30.62
N HIS A 11 4.73 57.09 30.42
CA HIS A 11 3.69 58.09 30.01
C HIS A 11 3.85 59.07 28.85
N SER A 12 2.83 58.98 28.01
CA SER A 12 2.04 59.88 27.18
C SER A 12 2.11 61.39 27.49
N PRO A 13 1.59 62.35 26.66
CA PRO A 13 0.22 62.38 26.14
C PRO A 13 -0.02 63.08 24.76
N ILE A 14 -1.16 62.80 24.20
CA ILE A 14 -2.15 63.59 23.45
C ILE A 14 -1.79 65.01 23.01
N PHE A 15 -2.01 65.33 21.69
CA PHE A 15 -2.59 66.62 21.27
C PHE A 15 -3.44 66.45 20.00
N LEU A 16 -4.68 66.94 20.10
CA LEU A 16 -5.67 67.11 19.03
C LEU A 16 -5.38 68.44 18.29
N THR A 17 -5.53 68.46 16.96
CA THR A 17 -6.04 69.64 16.25
C THR A 17 -6.74 69.26 14.91
N ASN A 18 -7.90 69.77 14.82
CA ASN A 18 -8.93 70.00 13.79
C ASN A 18 -8.52 70.12 12.33
N GLY A 19 -9.33 69.45 11.49
CA GLY A 19 -10.12 70.16 10.51
C GLY A 19 -9.58 70.29 9.07
N LYS A 20 -10.17 69.54 8.14
CA LYS A 20 -10.82 70.07 6.95
C LYS A 20 -11.44 68.94 6.10
N THR A 21 -12.74 69.06 5.88
CA THR A 21 -13.58 68.33 4.96
C THR A 21 -13.11 68.51 3.52
N SER A 22 -12.90 67.41 2.80
CA SER A 22 -12.92 67.40 1.33
C SER A 22 -13.78 66.21 0.86
N ILE A 23 -14.84 66.58 0.17
CA ILE A 23 -15.81 65.70 -0.48
C ILE A 23 -15.12 65.06 -1.67
N PHE A 24 -14.89 63.73 -1.63
CA PHE A 24 -14.55 62.97 -2.81
C PHE A 24 -15.76 62.11 -3.25
N ARG A 25 -16.27 62.40 -4.46
CA ARG A 25 -17.31 61.71 -5.17
C ARG A 25 -16.87 60.23 -5.40
N ARG A 26 -17.74 59.27 -5.04
CA ARG A 26 -17.61 57.89 -5.43
C ARG A 26 -17.76 57.75 -6.96
N PRO A 27 -16.89 57.02 -7.67
CA PRO A 27 -17.15 56.61 -9.05
C PRO A 27 -18.25 55.54 -9.06
N GLN A 28 -19.24 55.74 -9.91
CA GLN A 28 -20.23 54.72 -10.28
C GLN A 28 -19.51 53.51 -10.89
N VAL A 29 -19.50 52.38 -10.16
CA VAL A 29 -19.08 51.08 -10.71
C VAL A 29 -20.20 50.56 -11.59
N SER A 30 -19.92 50.42 -12.87
CA SER A 30 -20.83 49.98 -13.90
C SER A 30 -21.42 48.58 -13.60
N LYS A 31 -22.72 48.41 -13.89
CA LYS A 31 -23.49 47.16 -13.73
C LYS A 31 -23.03 45.98 -14.63
N HIS A 32 -21.90 46.07 -15.32
CA HIS A 32 -21.41 45.01 -16.21
C HIS A 32 -20.64 43.89 -15.53
N PHE A 33 -20.22 44.04 -14.25
CA PHE A 33 -19.43 43.00 -13.57
C PHE A 33 -20.25 41.83 -13.02
N ASN A 34 -21.57 41.98 -12.86
CA ASN A 34 -22.42 40.93 -12.28
C ASN A 34 -22.86 39.86 -13.32
N HIS A 35 -22.85 40.18 -14.62
CA HIS A 35 -23.19 39.19 -15.64
C HIS A 35 -22.07 38.18 -15.95
N VAL A 36 -20.81 38.59 -15.83
CA VAL A 36 -19.67 37.71 -16.09
C VAL A 36 -19.49 36.70 -14.95
N LYS A 37 -19.72 37.09 -13.69
CA LYS A 37 -19.67 36.13 -12.54
C LYS A 37 -20.84 35.15 -12.58
N GLY A 38 -22.03 35.58 -12.98
CA GLY A 38 -23.18 34.67 -13.14
C GLY A 38 -22.97 33.65 -14.26
N PHE A 39 -22.37 34.07 -15.39
CA PHE A 39 -22.09 33.17 -16.52
C PHE A 39 -20.99 32.16 -16.23
N LEU A 40 -19.95 32.54 -15.51
CA LEU A 40 -18.88 31.61 -15.05
C LEU A 40 -19.40 30.63 -13.99
N LEU A 41 -20.27 31.05 -13.09
CA LEU A 41 -20.88 30.15 -12.09
C LEU A 41 -21.86 29.17 -12.73
N PHE A 42 -22.63 29.62 -13.73
CA PHE A 42 -23.57 28.79 -14.49
C PHE A 42 -22.85 27.78 -15.40
N THR A 43 -21.73 28.18 -16.04
CA THR A 43 -20.90 27.27 -16.83
C THR A 43 -20.16 26.24 -15.95
N LEU A 44 -19.68 26.59 -14.76
CA LEU A 44 -19.07 25.67 -13.82
C LEU A 44 -20.09 24.67 -13.23
N LEU A 45 -21.31 25.13 -12.92
CA LEU A 45 -22.41 24.25 -12.46
C LEU A 45 -22.90 23.34 -13.62
N PHE A 46 -22.91 23.81 -14.86
CA PHE A 46 -23.29 23.00 -16.02
C PHE A 46 -22.23 21.94 -16.35
N ILE A 47 -20.94 22.28 -16.26
CA ILE A 47 -19.84 21.31 -16.43
C ILE A 47 -19.82 20.27 -15.28
N ALA A 48 -20.08 20.69 -14.05
CA ALA A 48 -20.21 19.78 -12.91
C ALA A 48 -21.43 18.85 -13.03
N SER A 49 -22.58 19.38 -13.48
CA SER A 49 -23.80 18.57 -13.68
C SER A 49 -23.69 17.60 -14.86
N PHE A 50 -23.01 17.98 -15.95
CA PHE A 50 -22.71 17.05 -17.06
C PHE A 50 -21.72 15.95 -16.63
N GLY A 51 -20.71 16.28 -15.82
CA GLY A 51 -19.79 15.29 -15.25
C GLY A 51 -20.50 14.26 -14.35
N TYR A 52 -21.44 14.71 -13.53
CA TYR A 52 -22.27 13.83 -12.69
C TYR A 52 -23.25 12.99 -13.49
N ALA A 53 -23.93 13.58 -14.48
CA ALA A 53 -24.88 12.86 -15.34
C ALA A 53 -24.20 11.81 -16.22
N GLN A 54 -22.97 12.07 -16.70
CA GLN A 54 -22.18 11.12 -17.47
C GLN A 54 -21.67 9.96 -16.60
N LYS A 55 -21.26 10.24 -15.36
CA LYS A 55 -20.84 9.20 -14.40
C LYS A 55 -21.98 8.20 -14.13
N ASP A 56 -23.19 8.68 -13.90
CA ASP A 56 -24.34 7.82 -13.67
C ASP A 56 -24.74 7.00 -14.91
N SER A 57 -24.51 7.51 -16.12
CA SER A 57 -24.80 6.78 -17.36
C SER A 57 -23.82 5.62 -17.59
N ASP A 58 -22.53 5.81 -17.33
CA ASP A 58 -21.48 4.82 -17.59
C ASP A 58 -21.52 3.66 -16.56
N PHE A 59 -22.08 3.89 -15.35
CA PHE A 59 -22.24 2.88 -14.32
C PHE A 59 -23.62 2.20 -14.28
N LYS A 60 -24.57 2.55 -15.16
CA LYS A 60 -25.93 1.99 -15.17
C LYS A 60 -25.99 0.47 -15.39
N THR A 61 -25.01 -0.08 -16.10
CA THR A 61 -24.92 -1.52 -16.39
C THR A 61 -24.28 -2.30 -15.26
N VAL A 62 -23.57 -1.65 -14.34
CA VAL A 62 -22.79 -2.30 -13.30
C VAL A 62 -23.71 -2.78 -12.18
N LYS A 63 -23.74 -4.10 -11.99
CA LYS A 63 -24.45 -4.75 -10.87
C LYS A 63 -23.51 -4.92 -9.67
N ASN A 64 -24.08 -4.89 -8.45
CA ASN A 64 -23.35 -5.14 -7.20
C ASN A 64 -22.16 -4.18 -6.97
N ARG A 65 -22.35 -2.90 -7.21
CA ARG A 65 -21.41 -1.86 -6.85
C ARG A 65 -21.17 -1.86 -5.35
N THR A 66 -19.91 -1.75 -4.96
CA THR A 66 -19.50 -1.60 -3.56
C THR A 66 -18.37 -0.59 -3.49
N TRP A 67 -18.30 0.16 -2.40
CA TRP A 67 -17.32 1.23 -2.24
C TRP A 67 -15.88 0.73 -2.39
N TRP A 68 -15.57 -0.44 -1.84
CA TRP A 68 -14.21 -0.98 -1.85
C TRP A 68 -13.77 -1.49 -3.24
N LYS A 69 -14.69 -1.84 -4.14
CA LYS A 69 -14.35 -2.15 -5.54
C LYS A 69 -13.97 -0.90 -6.33
N GLU A 70 -14.59 0.23 -6.00
CA GLU A 70 -14.38 1.52 -6.69
C GLU A 70 -13.25 2.34 -6.06
N ALA A 71 -12.81 1.97 -4.86
CA ALA A 71 -11.79 2.69 -4.13
C ALA A 71 -10.40 2.60 -4.78
N VAL A 72 -9.62 3.65 -4.58
CA VAL A 72 -8.16 3.65 -4.69
C VAL A 72 -7.62 3.74 -3.25
N VAL A 73 -6.85 2.75 -2.83
CA VAL A 73 -6.29 2.65 -1.48
C VAL A 73 -4.86 3.18 -1.49
N TYR A 74 -4.55 4.10 -0.58
CA TYR A 74 -3.21 4.65 -0.39
C TYR A 74 -2.61 4.06 0.88
N GLN A 75 -1.58 3.24 0.73
CA GLN A 75 -0.85 2.65 1.85
C GLN A 75 0.13 3.66 2.43
N ILE A 76 0.07 3.86 3.74
CA ILE A 76 1.02 4.68 4.49
C ILE A 76 1.81 3.80 5.45
N TYR A 77 3.15 3.88 5.36
CA TYR A 77 4.08 3.35 6.34
C TYR A 77 4.37 4.44 7.38
N PRO A 78 3.72 4.42 8.56
CA PRO A 78 3.69 5.56 9.49
C PRO A 78 5.07 6.04 9.88
N ARG A 79 5.96 5.12 10.25
CA ARG A 79 7.34 5.37 10.69
C ARG A 79 8.16 6.25 9.72
N SER A 80 7.83 6.22 8.42
CA SER A 80 8.54 6.93 7.36
C SER A 80 7.72 8.02 6.67
N PHE A 81 6.48 8.32 7.12
CA PHE A 81 5.64 9.26 6.40
C PHE A 81 5.92 10.71 6.77
N LYS A 82 5.78 11.06 8.05
CA LYS A 82 6.10 12.41 8.58
C LYS A 82 6.29 12.35 10.10
N ASP A 83 7.42 12.81 10.55
CA ASP A 83 7.75 13.03 11.95
C ASP A 83 7.27 14.42 12.37
N SER A 84 6.56 14.53 13.49
CA SER A 84 6.00 15.77 14.01
C SER A 84 6.76 16.35 15.21
N ASP A 85 7.53 15.53 15.94
CA ASP A 85 8.19 15.95 17.19
C ASP A 85 9.72 15.95 17.13
N GLY A 86 10.31 15.43 16.04
CA GLY A 86 11.74 15.52 15.77
C GLY A 86 12.55 14.36 16.35
N ASP A 87 11.92 13.27 16.73
CA ASP A 87 12.63 12.07 17.22
C ASP A 87 13.23 11.21 16.10
N GLY A 88 12.90 11.51 14.86
CA GLY A 88 13.37 10.80 13.65
C GLY A 88 12.44 9.71 13.17
N VAL A 89 11.32 9.47 13.84
CA VAL A 89 10.29 8.47 13.50
C VAL A 89 9.00 9.19 13.11
N GLY A 90 8.38 8.77 12.02
CA GLY A 90 7.07 9.32 11.63
C GLY A 90 5.97 8.85 12.57
N ASP A 91 4.95 9.69 12.76
CA ASP A 91 3.92 9.52 13.79
C ASP A 91 2.52 9.91 13.31
N LEU A 92 1.48 9.65 14.14
CA LEU A 92 0.08 9.94 13.79
C LEU A 92 -0.18 11.46 13.64
N LYS A 93 0.46 12.31 14.43
CA LYS A 93 0.31 13.77 14.31
C LYS A 93 0.96 14.26 13.00
N GLY A 94 2.07 13.67 12.60
CA GLY A 94 2.68 13.89 11.30
C GLY A 94 1.72 13.54 10.17
N ILE A 95 1.04 12.39 10.23
CA ILE A 95 0.03 12.00 9.24
C ILE A 95 -1.14 13.00 9.26
N ILE A 96 -1.64 13.39 10.43
CA ILE A 96 -2.70 14.39 10.59
C ILE A 96 -2.32 15.70 9.90
N SER A 97 -1.06 16.15 10.04
CA SER A 97 -0.57 17.37 9.40
C SER A 97 -0.58 17.32 7.86
N LYS A 98 -0.77 16.14 7.27
CA LYS A 98 -0.73 15.87 5.83
C LYS A 98 -2.07 15.39 5.24
N LEU A 99 -3.15 15.48 5.99
CA LEU A 99 -4.49 15.04 5.53
C LEU A 99 -4.94 15.74 4.25
N ASP A 100 -4.63 17.03 4.09
CA ASP A 100 -4.98 17.77 2.87
C ASP A 100 -4.17 17.33 1.65
N TYR A 101 -2.90 16.96 1.85
CA TYR A 101 -2.11 16.31 0.80
C TYR A 101 -2.76 14.98 0.39
N ILE A 102 -3.07 14.10 1.35
CA ILE A 102 -3.73 12.81 1.09
C ILE A 102 -5.06 13.03 0.34
N LYS A 103 -5.86 14.00 0.77
CA LYS A 103 -7.10 14.39 0.08
C LYS A 103 -6.85 14.83 -1.37
N SER A 104 -5.78 15.58 -1.60
CA SER A 104 -5.43 16.10 -2.93
C SER A 104 -5.03 15.01 -3.92
N LEU A 105 -4.64 13.81 -3.45
CA LEU A 105 -4.33 12.65 -4.28
C LEU A 105 -5.59 12.07 -4.96
N GLY A 106 -6.78 12.32 -4.40
CA GLY A 106 -8.04 11.80 -4.91
C GLY A 106 -8.32 10.36 -4.47
N VAL A 107 -7.54 9.80 -3.55
CA VAL A 107 -7.72 8.44 -2.99
C VAL A 107 -8.96 8.35 -2.11
N ASP A 108 -9.50 7.15 -1.94
CA ASP A 108 -10.75 6.88 -1.23
C ASP A 108 -10.54 6.24 0.14
N ALA A 109 -9.43 5.56 0.33
CA ALA A 109 -9.07 4.93 1.59
C ALA A 109 -7.57 5.05 1.85
N VAL A 110 -7.21 5.12 3.13
CA VAL A 110 -5.85 4.96 3.63
C VAL A 110 -5.74 3.60 4.29
N TRP A 111 -4.73 2.83 3.96
CA TRP A 111 -4.29 1.67 4.73
C TRP A 111 -3.05 2.07 5.52
N LEU A 112 -3.12 1.94 6.85
CA LEU A 112 -1.96 2.12 7.74
C LEU A 112 -1.32 0.77 8.05
N ASN A 113 -0.01 0.66 7.86
CA ASN A 113 0.77 -0.42 8.45
C ASN A 113 0.61 -0.39 9.98
N PRO A 114 0.97 -1.48 10.72
CA PRO A 114 0.65 -1.60 12.14
C PRO A 114 1.06 -0.38 12.95
N ILE A 115 0.12 0.11 13.75
CA ILE A 115 0.29 1.25 14.66
C ILE A 115 0.18 0.85 16.13
N PHE A 116 0.00 -0.43 16.38
CA PHE A 116 -0.20 -1.00 17.70
C PHE A 116 1.10 -1.06 18.51
N SER A 117 0.99 -1.20 19.83
CA SER A 117 2.17 -1.35 20.69
C SER A 117 3.02 -2.53 20.24
N SER A 118 4.31 -2.30 20.05
CA SER A 118 5.27 -3.29 19.57
C SER A 118 6.67 -2.97 20.09
N PRO A 119 7.50 -3.97 20.44
CA PRO A 119 8.92 -3.78 20.71
C PRO A 119 9.77 -3.55 19.44
N ASN A 120 9.16 -3.56 18.24
CA ASN A 120 9.81 -3.28 16.96
C ASN A 120 10.89 -4.27 16.50
N ASP A 121 10.76 -5.55 16.82
CA ASP A 121 11.65 -6.57 16.26
C ASP A 121 11.48 -6.69 14.73
N ASP A 122 10.24 -6.61 14.25
CA ASP A 122 9.87 -6.57 12.82
C ASP A 122 9.05 -5.31 12.49
N ASN A 123 9.57 -4.14 12.90
CA ASN A 123 9.01 -2.83 12.54
C ASN A 123 7.49 -2.67 12.75
N GLY A 124 6.99 -3.20 13.88
CA GLY A 124 5.58 -3.09 14.27
C GLY A 124 4.75 -4.34 14.01
N TYR A 125 5.26 -5.33 13.28
CA TYR A 125 4.56 -6.60 13.05
C TYR A 125 4.67 -7.60 14.20
N ASP A 126 5.50 -7.34 15.21
CA ASP A 126 5.57 -8.04 16.48
C ASP A 126 4.74 -7.30 17.54
N ILE A 127 3.43 -7.53 17.56
CA ILE A 127 2.47 -6.74 18.36
C ILE A 127 2.43 -7.24 19.80
N SER A 128 2.70 -6.34 20.76
CA SER A 128 2.64 -6.61 22.19
C SER A 128 1.32 -6.21 22.87
N ASP A 129 0.55 -5.30 22.25
CA ASP A 129 -0.81 -4.94 22.67
C ASP A 129 -1.60 -4.41 21.48
N TYR A 130 -2.64 -5.14 21.07
CA TYR A 130 -3.49 -4.81 19.93
C TYR A 130 -4.48 -3.68 20.18
N ARG A 131 -4.69 -3.26 21.43
CA ARG A 131 -5.68 -2.23 21.80
C ARG A 131 -5.07 -0.90 22.18
N ASN A 132 -3.74 -0.77 22.10
CA ASN A 132 -3.01 0.47 22.34
C ASN A 132 -2.16 0.88 21.14
N ILE A 133 -1.94 2.18 21.02
CA ILE A 133 -1.04 2.76 20.01
C ILE A 133 0.40 2.67 20.49
N MET A 134 1.32 2.34 19.58
CA MET A 134 2.76 2.38 19.84
C MET A 134 3.16 3.77 20.31
N LYS A 135 3.94 3.83 21.39
CA LYS A 135 4.32 5.10 22.03
C LYS A 135 5.00 6.08 21.08
N GLU A 136 5.85 5.59 20.18
CA GLU A 136 6.51 6.41 19.15
C GLU A 136 5.53 7.01 18.15
N PHE A 137 4.37 6.37 17.94
CA PHE A 137 3.36 6.88 17.01
C PHE A 137 2.35 7.82 17.65
N GLY A 138 2.31 7.91 18.97
CA GLY A 138 1.41 8.82 19.69
C GLY A 138 0.44 8.09 20.61
N THR A 139 -0.79 8.58 20.67
CA THR A 139 -1.82 8.13 21.62
C THR A 139 -3.10 7.68 20.92
N MET A 140 -3.98 7.01 21.66
CA MET A 140 -5.34 6.68 21.18
C MET A 140 -6.12 7.94 20.80
N GLN A 141 -5.91 9.05 21.51
CA GLN A 141 -6.54 10.34 21.16
C GLN A 141 -6.04 10.88 19.82
N ASP A 142 -4.76 10.69 19.49
CA ASP A 142 -4.21 11.07 18.18
C ASP A 142 -4.77 10.18 17.08
N PHE A 143 -4.99 8.88 17.35
CA PHE A 143 -5.69 7.98 16.44
C PHE A 143 -7.14 8.45 16.18
N ASP A 144 -7.88 8.79 17.23
CA ASP A 144 -9.26 9.27 17.10
C ASP A 144 -9.33 10.56 16.26
N LYS A 145 -8.36 11.48 16.43
CA LYS A 145 -8.24 12.68 15.58
C LYS A 145 -7.91 12.36 14.12
N LEU A 146 -7.02 11.40 13.90
CA LEU A 146 -6.68 10.95 12.55
C LEU A 146 -7.90 10.36 11.84
N LEU A 147 -8.62 9.46 12.50
CA LEU A 147 -9.82 8.83 11.97
C LEU A 147 -10.90 9.89 11.62
N ALA A 148 -11.20 10.79 12.56
CA ALA A 148 -12.14 11.88 12.32
C ALA A 148 -11.71 12.77 11.15
N GLY A 149 -10.42 13.15 11.07
CA GLY A 149 -9.89 13.99 10.02
C GLY A 149 -9.90 13.34 8.64
N LEU A 150 -9.74 12.01 8.56
CA LEU A 150 -9.92 11.24 7.31
C LEU A 150 -11.40 11.23 6.90
N HIS A 151 -12.31 10.93 7.84
CA HIS A 151 -13.75 10.87 7.58
C HIS A 151 -14.34 12.22 7.15
N GLU A 152 -13.92 13.33 7.77
CA GLU A 152 -14.28 14.70 7.32
C GLU A 152 -13.94 14.93 5.85
N ARG A 153 -12.84 14.32 5.38
CA ARG A 153 -12.40 14.38 3.99
C ARG A 153 -13.00 13.29 3.10
N LYS A 154 -13.92 12.48 3.63
CA LYS A 154 -14.54 11.33 2.97
C LYS A 154 -13.49 10.30 2.52
N ILE A 155 -12.48 10.09 3.33
CA ILE A 155 -11.45 9.08 3.16
C ILE A 155 -11.65 8.03 4.25
N LYS A 156 -11.65 6.78 3.86
CA LYS A 156 -11.83 5.62 4.74
C LYS A 156 -10.51 5.18 5.34
N LEU A 157 -10.57 4.51 6.50
CA LEU A 157 -9.38 3.99 7.18
C LEU A 157 -9.42 2.47 7.24
N VAL A 158 -8.35 1.84 6.75
CA VAL A 158 -8.07 0.39 6.83
C VAL A 158 -6.90 0.18 7.76
N LEU A 159 -7.06 -0.65 8.78
CA LEU A 159 -5.97 -1.03 9.68
C LEU A 159 -5.37 -2.38 9.32
N ASP A 160 -4.09 -2.50 9.59
CA ASP A 160 -3.32 -3.74 9.45
C ASP A 160 -3.49 -4.61 10.71
N MET A 161 -3.99 -5.82 10.55
CA MET A 161 -4.28 -6.74 11.64
C MET A 161 -3.36 -7.96 11.52
N VAL A 162 -2.39 -8.06 12.41
CA VAL A 162 -1.45 -9.19 12.48
C VAL A 162 -2.09 -10.30 13.30
N LEU A 163 -2.59 -11.34 12.63
CA LEU A 163 -3.40 -12.37 13.28
C LEU A 163 -2.77 -13.76 13.28
N ASN A 164 -1.64 -13.96 12.57
CA ASN A 164 -0.91 -15.22 12.56
C ASN A 164 -0.05 -15.41 13.82
N HIS A 165 0.49 -14.32 14.37
CA HIS A 165 1.43 -14.31 15.50
C HIS A 165 1.24 -13.07 16.35
N SER A 166 1.86 -13.04 17.52
CA SER A 166 2.01 -11.84 18.35
C SER A 166 3.48 -11.61 18.68
N SER A 167 3.80 -10.52 19.38
CA SER A 167 5.10 -10.39 20.02
C SER A 167 5.29 -11.43 21.14
N ASP A 168 6.54 -11.85 21.40
CA ASP A 168 6.91 -12.60 22.60
C ASP A 168 6.77 -11.74 23.88
N GLU A 169 6.58 -10.44 23.72
CA GLU A 169 6.26 -9.51 24.80
C GLU A 169 4.76 -9.28 25.00
N HIS A 170 3.89 -9.90 24.18
CA HIS A 170 2.45 -9.87 24.40
C HIS A 170 2.07 -10.59 25.69
N GLU A 171 1.10 -10.06 26.45
CA GLU A 171 0.70 -10.65 27.71
C GLU A 171 0.24 -12.11 27.57
N TRP A 172 -0.45 -12.44 26.47
CA TRP A 172 -0.83 -13.83 26.19
C TRP A 172 0.38 -14.77 26.13
N PHE A 173 1.49 -14.35 25.49
CA PHE A 173 2.68 -15.19 25.40
C PHE A 173 3.43 -15.28 26.73
N LYS A 174 3.56 -14.17 27.47
CA LYS A 174 4.15 -14.16 28.81
C LYS A 174 3.43 -15.14 29.73
N GLN A 175 2.11 -15.12 29.72
CA GLN A 175 1.29 -16.09 30.48
C GLN A 175 1.46 -17.50 29.95
N SER A 176 1.36 -17.74 28.64
CA SER A 176 1.53 -19.03 27.99
C SER A 176 2.87 -19.70 28.34
N LYS A 177 3.93 -18.90 28.40
CA LYS A 177 5.29 -19.32 28.70
C LYS A 177 5.56 -19.52 30.21
N SER A 178 4.72 -18.98 31.08
CA SER A 178 4.95 -19.03 32.55
C SER A 178 4.79 -20.42 33.13
N SER A 179 3.86 -21.24 32.60
CA SER A 179 3.58 -22.60 33.05
C SER A 179 2.87 -23.42 31.99
N ARG A 180 3.10 -24.75 31.99
CA ARG A 180 2.36 -25.68 31.10
C ARG A 180 0.87 -25.79 31.42
N THR A 181 0.46 -25.40 32.62
CA THR A 181 -0.94 -25.43 33.10
C THR A 181 -1.60 -24.04 33.09
N ASN A 182 -0.91 -23.01 32.61
CA ASN A 182 -1.48 -21.67 32.53
C ASN A 182 -2.67 -21.67 31.55
N PRO A 183 -3.79 -20.97 31.82
CA PRO A 183 -4.97 -20.86 30.93
C PRO A 183 -4.65 -20.36 29.53
N TYR A 184 -3.58 -19.61 29.33
CA TYR A 184 -3.12 -19.11 28.04
C TYR A 184 -2.16 -20.06 27.32
N ARG A 185 -1.82 -21.24 27.93
CA ARG A 185 -0.83 -22.15 27.35
C ARG A 185 -1.12 -22.45 25.88
N ASP A 186 -2.33 -22.84 25.59
CA ASP A 186 -2.75 -23.29 24.27
C ASP A 186 -3.16 -22.15 23.33
N TYR A 187 -2.86 -20.89 23.67
CA TYR A 187 -2.98 -19.76 22.73
C TYR A 187 -1.86 -19.77 21.67
N TYR A 188 -0.80 -20.56 21.92
CA TYR A 188 0.35 -20.73 21.02
C TYR A 188 0.61 -22.21 20.76
N HIS A 189 1.32 -22.50 19.68
CA HIS A 189 1.73 -23.87 19.36
C HIS A 189 2.97 -24.25 20.15
N TRP A 190 2.85 -25.28 20.97
CA TRP A 190 3.93 -25.81 21.80
C TRP A 190 4.20 -27.29 21.51
N TRP A 191 5.50 -27.66 21.52
CA TRP A 191 5.95 -29.03 21.42
C TRP A 191 6.71 -29.42 22.70
N PRO A 192 6.21 -30.33 23.53
CA PRO A 192 6.89 -30.78 24.74
C PRO A 192 8.21 -31.49 24.42
N ALA A 193 9.32 -31.14 25.10
CA ALA A 193 10.64 -31.70 24.80
C ALA A 193 10.75 -33.21 25.12
N GLU A 194 9.92 -33.73 26.00
CA GLU A 194 9.82 -35.16 26.27
C GLU A 194 9.33 -36.01 25.09
N LYS A 195 8.72 -35.38 24.08
CA LYS A 195 8.37 -36.03 22.80
C LYS A 195 9.54 -36.06 21.81
N GLY A 196 10.73 -35.59 22.23
CA GLY A 196 11.88 -35.41 21.34
C GLY A 196 11.86 -34.09 20.61
N THR A 197 12.77 -33.94 19.63
CA THR A 197 12.86 -32.75 18.78
C THR A 197 11.63 -32.66 17.85
N PRO A 198 10.99 -31.51 17.72
CA PRO A 198 9.87 -31.36 16.81
C PRO A 198 10.29 -31.56 15.33
N THR A 199 9.34 -31.94 14.49
CA THR A 199 9.58 -32.03 13.04
C THR A 199 10.03 -30.65 12.51
N PRO A 200 11.15 -30.57 11.78
CA PRO A 200 11.69 -29.31 11.31
C PRO A 200 10.67 -28.48 10.52
N ARG A 201 10.65 -27.18 10.79
CA ARG A 201 9.88 -26.18 10.06
C ARG A 201 10.79 -25.01 9.72
N TYR A 202 10.60 -24.44 8.53
CA TYR A 202 11.37 -23.29 8.07
C TYR A 202 10.80 -21.99 8.65
N SER A 203 11.67 -21.13 9.16
CA SER A 203 11.33 -19.76 9.55
C SER A 203 11.82 -18.76 8.51
N PHE A 204 10.97 -17.76 8.20
CA PHE A 204 11.29 -16.71 7.23
C PHE A 204 12.39 -15.77 7.72
N PHE A 205 12.47 -15.52 9.03
CA PHE A 205 13.33 -14.48 9.60
C PHE A 205 14.34 -14.98 10.63
N ASP A 206 14.32 -16.26 11.00
CA ASP A 206 15.31 -16.81 11.92
C ASP A 206 16.69 -16.93 11.24
N VAL A 207 17.75 -16.68 12.01
CA VAL A 207 19.14 -16.75 11.50
C VAL A 207 19.49 -18.14 10.96
N ASN A 208 18.95 -19.19 11.56
CA ASN A 208 19.18 -20.59 11.15
C ASN A 208 18.04 -21.16 10.30
N ASN A 209 17.04 -20.34 9.98
CA ASN A 209 15.80 -20.73 9.31
C ASN A 209 15.01 -21.82 10.07
N ASP A 210 15.17 -21.93 11.41
CA ASP A 210 14.44 -22.86 12.24
C ASP A 210 13.22 -22.17 12.86
N ALA A 211 12.04 -22.76 12.69
CA ALA A 211 10.79 -22.22 13.21
C ALA A 211 10.44 -22.72 14.63
N TRP A 212 11.31 -23.46 15.28
CA TRP A 212 11.10 -23.94 16.63
C TRP A 212 12.12 -23.38 17.62
N LYS A 213 11.64 -22.67 18.64
CA LYS A 213 12.49 -22.12 19.69
C LYS A 213 12.26 -22.86 21.00
N PHE A 214 13.35 -23.39 21.58
CA PHE A 214 13.30 -24.05 22.90
C PHE A 214 13.14 -23.04 24.04
N ASP A 215 12.14 -23.29 24.89
CA ASP A 215 11.89 -22.56 26.12
C ASP A 215 12.32 -23.42 27.32
N LYS A 216 13.31 -22.92 28.06
CA LYS A 216 13.84 -23.62 29.27
C LYS A 216 12.83 -23.62 30.41
N THR A 217 11.96 -22.61 30.53
CA THR A 217 11.03 -22.45 31.65
C THR A 217 10.03 -23.59 31.70
N THR A 218 9.49 -23.95 30.52
CA THR A 218 8.48 -25.00 30.44
C THR A 218 8.98 -26.29 29.82
N ASN A 219 10.28 -26.37 29.48
CA ASN A 219 10.90 -27.51 28.81
C ASN A 219 10.10 -27.92 27.56
N ALA A 220 9.86 -26.97 26.66
CA ALA A 220 9.09 -27.18 25.45
C ALA A 220 9.58 -26.24 24.34
N TYR A 221 9.24 -26.54 23.06
CA TYR A 221 9.50 -25.68 21.94
C TYR A 221 8.21 -24.93 21.56
N TYR A 222 8.31 -23.64 21.22
CA TYR A 222 7.22 -22.91 20.60
C TYR A 222 7.48 -22.67 19.11
N LEU A 223 6.40 -22.60 18.33
CA LEU A 223 6.45 -22.35 16.89
C LEU A 223 6.53 -20.85 16.58
N HIS A 224 7.37 -20.47 15.60
CA HIS A 224 7.43 -19.12 15.02
C HIS A 224 7.80 -19.21 13.55
N TYR A 225 6.85 -19.00 12.66
CA TYR A 225 7.14 -18.99 11.20
C TYR A 225 7.99 -17.78 10.79
N PHE A 226 7.89 -16.68 11.54
CA PHE A 226 8.68 -15.47 11.36
C PHE A 226 9.83 -15.39 12.38
N SER A 227 10.06 -14.25 13.02
CA SER A 227 11.11 -14.09 14.03
C SER A 227 10.84 -14.96 15.29
N GLN A 228 11.90 -15.32 16.01
CA GLN A 228 11.78 -15.94 17.35
C GLN A 228 10.94 -15.09 18.32
N LYS A 229 10.84 -13.76 18.06
CA LYS A 229 10.02 -12.84 18.83
C LYS A 229 8.58 -12.70 18.32
N GLN A 230 8.20 -13.52 17.33
CA GLN A 230 6.86 -13.56 16.75
C GLN A 230 6.26 -14.96 16.89
N PRO A 231 5.94 -15.43 18.14
CA PRO A 231 5.35 -16.76 18.36
C PRO A 231 3.98 -16.87 17.66
N ASP A 232 3.76 -18.00 16.99
CA ASP A 232 2.56 -18.26 16.19
C ASP A 232 1.36 -18.61 17.06
N LEU A 233 0.24 -17.91 16.81
CA LEU A 233 -1.03 -18.11 17.49
C LEU A 233 -1.70 -19.42 17.09
N ASN A 234 -2.28 -20.12 18.05
CA ASN A 234 -2.97 -21.38 17.87
C ASN A 234 -4.47 -21.17 17.61
N TRP A 235 -4.86 -20.98 16.37
CA TRP A 235 -6.26 -20.79 15.97
C TRP A 235 -7.16 -22.02 16.18
N GLU A 236 -6.62 -23.20 16.52
CA GLU A 236 -7.44 -24.33 16.98
C GLU A 236 -8.14 -24.00 18.31
N ASN A 237 -7.58 -23.10 19.10
CA ASN A 237 -8.12 -22.68 20.39
C ASN A 237 -9.27 -21.66 20.20
N GLU A 238 -10.49 -22.08 20.52
CA GLU A 238 -11.69 -21.23 20.42
C GLU A 238 -11.61 -19.97 21.29
N LYS A 239 -11.00 -20.06 22.50
CA LYS A 239 -10.86 -18.89 23.36
C LYS A 239 -9.97 -17.83 22.72
N LEU A 240 -8.87 -18.24 22.09
CA LEU A 240 -8.03 -17.32 21.32
C LEU A 240 -8.83 -16.67 20.17
N ARG A 241 -9.58 -17.46 19.38
CA ARG A 241 -10.38 -16.88 18.28
C ARG A 241 -11.37 -15.83 18.79
N ASN A 242 -12.02 -16.09 19.92
CA ASN A 242 -12.93 -15.11 20.51
C ASN A 242 -12.23 -13.83 20.96
N GLU A 243 -11.04 -13.91 21.56
CA GLU A 243 -10.20 -12.73 21.88
C GLU A 243 -9.84 -11.93 20.63
N VAL A 244 -9.47 -12.62 19.55
CA VAL A 244 -9.17 -11.99 18.26
C VAL A 244 -10.42 -11.30 17.70
N TYR A 245 -11.58 -11.93 17.75
CA TYR A 245 -12.84 -11.32 17.26
C TYR A 245 -13.24 -10.12 18.09
N ASP A 246 -13.04 -10.14 19.40
CA ASP A 246 -13.33 -8.99 20.27
C ASP A 246 -12.35 -7.84 20.05
N MET A 247 -11.09 -8.14 19.73
CA MET A 247 -10.11 -7.14 19.32
C MET A 247 -10.49 -6.51 17.97
N MET A 248 -10.92 -7.30 16.99
CA MET A 248 -11.40 -6.77 15.70
C MET A 248 -12.63 -5.87 15.89
N LYS A 249 -13.62 -6.28 16.70
CA LYS A 249 -14.80 -5.46 17.03
C LYS A 249 -14.40 -4.15 17.70
N PHE A 250 -13.45 -4.16 18.63
CA PHE A 250 -12.97 -2.95 19.29
C PHE A 250 -12.57 -1.85 18.29
N TRP A 251 -11.83 -2.20 17.25
CA TRP A 251 -11.41 -1.23 16.23
C TRP A 251 -12.56 -0.87 15.26
N LEU A 252 -13.40 -1.83 14.90
CA LEU A 252 -14.57 -1.59 14.06
C LEU A 252 -15.60 -0.70 14.76
N ASP A 253 -15.82 -0.87 16.06
CA ASP A 253 -16.69 -0.02 16.88
C ASP A 253 -16.13 1.39 17.06
N LYS A 254 -14.81 1.57 16.98
CA LYS A 254 -14.18 2.91 16.88
C LYS A 254 -14.47 3.58 15.53
N GLY A 255 -14.91 2.85 14.52
CA GLY A 255 -15.33 3.40 13.24
C GLY A 255 -14.33 3.21 12.08
N ILE A 256 -13.35 2.33 12.18
CA ILE A 256 -12.51 2.01 11.02
C ILE A 256 -13.34 1.35 9.91
N ASP A 257 -12.91 1.50 8.67
CA ASP A 257 -13.66 1.09 7.49
C ASP A 257 -13.15 -0.21 6.85
N GLY A 258 -12.10 -0.79 7.38
CA GLY A 258 -11.57 -2.04 6.83
C GLY A 258 -10.41 -2.63 7.59
N LEU A 259 -10.11 -3.88 7.25
CA LEU A 259 -9.06 -4.71 7.85
C LEU A 259 -8.19 -5.30 6.75
N ARG A 260 -6.90 -5.03 6.79
CA ARG A 260 -5.88 -5.80 6.06
C ARG A 260 -5.35 -6.85 7.01
N MET A 261 -5.44 -8.10 6.65
CA MET A 261 -5.04 -9.21 7.51
C MET A 261 -3.68 -9.75 7.08
N ASP A 262 -2.70 -9.49 7.92
CA ASP A 262 -1.32 -9.90 7.75
C ASP A 262 -1.17 -11.41 7.84
N ALA A 263 -0.34 -11.98 6.95
CA ALA A 263 0.05 -13.41 6.96
C ALA A 263 -1.14 -14.38 7.17
N PHE A 264 -2.36 -13.97 6.84
CA PHE A 264 -3.59 -14.64 7.25
C PHE A 264 -3.75 -16.05 6.62
N GLN A 265 -3.16 -16.29 5.47
CA GLN A 265 -3.15 -17.62 4.86
C GLN A 265 -2.45 -18.69 5.70
N TYR A 266 -1.67 -18.29 6.72
CA TYR A 266 -0.90 -19.19 7.60
C TYR A 266 -1.55 -19.43 8.97
N VAL A 267 -2.71 -18.85 9.30
CA VAL A 267 -3.30 -18.97 10.65
C VAL A 267 -3.74 -20.40 10.99
N SER A 268 -4.14 -21.21 10.00
CA SER A 268 -4.44 -22.63 10.17
C SER A 268 -3.20 -23.46 9.90
N LYS A 269 -2.69 -24.14 10.94
CA LYS A 269 -1.50 -25.00 10.83
C LYS A 269 -1.92 -26.46 10.57
N ASP A 270 -1.07 -27.22 9.87
CA ASP A 270 -1.14 -28.68 9.90
C ASP A 270 -0.56 -29.20 11.23
N THR A 271 -1.44 -29.45 12.18
CA THR A 271 -1.06 -29.92 13.53
C THR A 271 -0.73 -31.41 13.60
N THR A 272 -0.76 -32.12 12.48
CA THR A 272 -0.23 -33.49 12.42
C THR A 272 1.29 -33.53 12.48
N TRP A 273 1.93 -32.39 12.20
CA TRP A 273 3.39 -32.17 12.24
C TRP A 273 4.16 -33.18 11.37
N GLN A 274 3.55 -33.64 10.29
CA GLN A 274 4.19 -34.54 9.33
C GLN A 274 5.44 -33.91 8.72
N LYS A 275 6.39 -34.74 8.29
CA LYS A 275 7.59 -34.27 7.58
C LYS A 275 7.22 -33.81 6.18
N TYR A 276 7.66 -32.61 5.82
CA TYR A 276 7.53 -32.12 4.46
C TYR A 276 8.67 -32.63 3.56
N PRO A 277 8.48 -32.67 2.23
CA PRO A 277 9.54 -33.03 1.30
C PRO A 277 10.76 -32.11 1.41
N GLU A 278 11.94 -32.64 1.09
CA GLU A 278 13.16 -31.82 1.00
C GLU A 278 12.97 -30.69 -0.03
N GLY A 279 13.43 -29.48 0.31
CA GLY A 279 13.30 -28.29 -0.56
C GLY A 279 11.90 -27.67 -0.56
N TYR A 280 11.00 -28.05 0.35
CA TYR A 280 9.64 -27.49 0.45
C TYR A 280 9.64 -25.97 0.70
N GLU A 281 10.70 -25.46 1.30
CA GLU A 281 10.89 -24.03 1.60
C GLU A 281 10.93 -23.17 0.32
N LYS A 282 11.24 -23.74 -0.84
CA LYS A 282 11.20 -23.07 -2.15
C LYS A 282 9.77 -22.80 -2.64
N ASN A 283 8.79 -23.47 -2.06
CA ASN A 283 7.37 -23.28 -2.37
C ASN A 283 6.54 -23.35 -1.09
N ILE A 284 6.93 -22.54 -0.10
CA ILE A 284 6.44 -22.63 1.28
C ILE A 284 4.93 -22.38 1.38
N ILE A 285 4.37 -21.50 0.53
CA ILE A 285 2.94 -21.20 0.51
C ILE A 285 2.11 -22.47 0.30
N LYS A 286 2.58 -23.40 -0.53
CA LYS A 286 1.91 -24.68 -0.78
C LYS A 286 1.78 -25.54 0.49
N TYR A 287 2.73 -25.41 1.43
CA TYR A 287 2.80 -26.25 2.64
C TYR A 287 2.28 -25.56 3.89
N TYR A 288 2.45 -24.24 3.98
CA TYR A 288 2.04 -23.47 5.16
C TYR A 288 0.71 -22.74 4.94
N GLY A 289 0.42 -22.36 3.70
CA GLY A 289 -0.81 -21.66 3.36
C GLY A 289 -2.01 -22.59 3.26
N MET A 290 -3.19 -22.02 3.39
CA MET A 290 -4.46 -22.70 3.18
C MET A 290 -4.65 -23.96 4.05
N GLY A 291 -4.17 -23.92 5.31
CA GLY A 291 -4.27 -25.05 6.22
C GLY A 291 -5.72 -25.55 6.44
N PRO A 292 -5.89 -26.76 7.04
CA PRO A 292 -7.12 -27.53 6.96
C PRO A 292 -8.38 -26.85 7.50
N ASN A 293 -8.24 -25.94 8.49
CA ASN A 293 -9.34 -25.26 9.15
C ASN A 293 -9.51 -23.79 8.73
N LEU A 294 -8.68 -23.27 7.78
CA LEU A 294 -8.69 -21.86 7.40
C LEU A 294 -10.10 -21.37 7.01
N HIS A 295 -10.77 -22.09 6.14
CA HIS A 295 -12.11 -21.71 5.67
C HIS A 295 -13.17 -21.73 6.79
N THR A 296 -13.01 -22.63 7.77
CA THR A 296 -13.86 -22.68 8.96
C THR A 296 -13.69 -21.40 9.79
N TYR A 297 -12.45 -21.00 10.03
CA TYR A 297 -12.13 -19.79 10.79
C TYR A 297 -12.58 -18.52 10.06
N LEU A 298 -12.39 -18.44 8.74
CA LEU A 298 -12.83 -17.32 7.92
C LEU A 298 -14.36 -17.14 7.95
N LYS A 299 -15.12 -18.23 7.83
CA LYS A 299 -16.58 -18.19 7.90
C LYS A 299 -17.07 -17.83 9.30
N GLU A 300 -16.42 -18.35 10.34
CA GLU A 300 -16.70 -17.99 11.73
C GLU A 300 -16.43 -16.49 11.97
N MET A 301 -15.28 -15.98 11.54
CA MET A 301 -14.89 -14.57 11.60
C MET A 301 -15.90 -13.68 10.85
N ASN A 302 -16.26 -14.07 9.62
CA ASN A 302 -17.24 -13.32 8.84
C ASN A 302 -18.58 -13.26 9.56
N LYS A 303 -19.13 -14.39 10.02
CA LYS A 303 -20.39 -14.48 10.75
C LYS A 303 -20.36 -13.69 12.06
N THR A 304 -19.25 -13.78 12.80
CA THR A 304 -19.14 -13.23 14.16
C THR A 304 -18.81 -11.74 14.15
N VAL A 305 -18.05 -11.27 13.15
CA VAL A 305 -17.53 -9.90 13.08
C VAL A 305 -17.92 -9.22 11.77
N VAL A 306 -17.30 -9.61 10.66
CA VAL A 306 -17.23 -8.80 9.42
C VAL A 306 -18.59 -8.50 8.84
N SER A 307 -19.53 -9.48 8.81
CA SER A 307 -20.87 -9.30 8.24
C SER A 307 -21.76 -8.29 8.98
N LYS A 308 -21.34 -7.84 10.17
CA LYS A 308 -22.07 -6.86 10.98
C LYS A 308 -21.70 -5.42 10.67
N TYR A 309 -20.68 -5.21 9.83
CA TYR A 309 -20.15 -3.89 9.47
C TYR A 309 -20.07 -3.72 7.95
N ASN A 310 -20.15 -2.48 7.48
CA ASN A 310 -19.94 -2.16 6.05
C ASN A 310 -18.47 -1.86 5.79
N VAL A 311 -17.63 -2.88 5.88
CA VAL A 311 -16.17 -2.75 5.85
C VAL A 311 -15.54 -3.51 4.69
N MET A 312 -14.30 -3.17 4.38
CA MET A 312 -13.44 -3.88 3.44
C MET A 312 -12.58 -4.89 4.21
N THR A 313 -12.45 -6.11 3.70
CA THR A 313 -11.46 -7.07 4.17
C THR A 313 -10.52 -7.45 3.04
N VAL A 314 -9.22 -7.40 3.29
CA VAL A 314 -8.20 -7.84 2.35
C VAL A 314 -7.18 -8.72 3.06
N ALA A 315 -6.95 -9.94 2.53
CA ALA A 315 -5.93 -10.82 3.07
C ALA A 315 -4.60 -10.66 2.35
N GLU A 316 -3.53 -10.72 3.10
CA GLU A 316 -2.21 -10.93 2.55
C GLU A 316 -2.04 -12.41 2.21
N GLY A 317 -1.88 -12.66 0.90
CA GLY A 317 -1.81 -14.00 0.34
C GLY A 317 -3.14 -14.50 -0.20
N ALA A 318 -3.04 -15.23 -1.28
CA ALA A 318 -4.17 -15.80 -2.01
C ALA A 318 -3.99 -17.31 -2.24
N GLY A 319 -3.24 -17.97 -1.37
CA GLY A 319 -2.84 -19.36 -1.57
C GLY A 319 -1.80 -19.53 -2.68
N SER A 320 -1.63 -20.74 -3.16
CA SER A 320 -0.64 -21.12 -4.18
C SER A 320 -1.27 -21.35 -5.57
N THR A 321 -2.59 -21.40 -5.67
CA THR A 321 -3.35 -21.68 -6.89
C THR A 321 -4.46 -20.65 -7.12
N LEU A 322 -5.03 -20.63 -8.33
CA LEU A 322 -6.22 -19.82 -8.60
C LEU A 322 -7.44 -20.31 -7.82
N GLU A 323 -7.56 -21.63 -7.63
CA GLU A 323 -8.61 -22.24 -6.82
C GLU A 323 -8.54 -21.79 -5.36
N ASP A 324 -7.34 -21.73 -4.78
CA ASP A 324 -7.14 -21.18 -3.43
C ASP A 324 -7.66 -19.75 -3.36
N ALA A 325 -7.26 -18.90 -4.30
CA ALA A 325 -7.69 -17.50 -4.34
C ALA A 325 -9.23 -17.36 -4.48
N HIS A 326 -9.85 -18.12 -5.38
CA HIS A 326 -11.32 -18.15 -5.51
C HIS A 326 -12.01 -18.64 -4.26
N SER A 327 -11.43 -19.64 -3.58
CA SER A 327 -11.98 -20.16 -2.33
C SER A 327 -12.01 -19.14 -1.19
N LEU A 328 -11.16 -18.11 -1.25
CA LEU A 328 -11.10 -17.02 -0.25
C LEU A 328 -12.06 -15.86 -0.56
N VAL A 329 -12.21 -15.49 -1.85
CA VAL A 329 -12.78 -14.17 -2.21
C VAL A 329 -13.99 -14.23 -3.15
N ASP A 330 -14.44 -15.40 -3.60
CA ASP A 330 -15.67 -15.49 -4.35
C ASP A 330 -16.86 -15.11 -3.48
N LYS A 331 -17.83 -14.39 -4.05
CA LYS A 331 -18.93 -13.76 -3.31
C LYS A 331 -19.74 -14.73 -2.47
N ASP A 332 -19.95 -15.94 -2.96
CA ASP A 332 -20.74 -17.00 -2.31
C ASP A 332 -19.99 -17.69 -1.15
N ARG A 333 -18.71 -17.43 -1.00
CA ARG A 333 -17.90 -17.98 0.10
C ARG A 333 -18.24 -17.38 1.45
N ASN A 334 -18.65 -16.09 1.50
CA ASN A 334 -18.86 -15.33 2.74
C ASN A 334 -17.62 -15.38 3.67
N GLU A 335 -16.45 -15.18 3.09
CA GLU A 335 -15.16 -15.17 3.78
C GLU A 335 -14.55 -13.77 3.70
N LEU A 336 -13.83 -13.44 2.63
CA LEU A 336 -13.13 -12.17 2.44
C LEU A 336 -13.64 -11.41 1.23
N ASN A 337 -13.39 -10.08 1.19
CA ASN A 337 -13.76 -9.28 0.03
C ASN A 337 -12.72 -9.38 -1.09
N MET A 338 -11.43 -9.41 -0.74
CA MET A 338 -10.31 -9.49 -1.67
C MET A 338 -9.05 -10.05 -1.02
N ALA A 339 -8.08 -10.42 -1.85
CA ALA A 339 -6.77 -10.87 -1.44
C ALA A 339 -5.68 -10.34 -2.38
N TYR A 340 -4.44 -10.27 -1.88
CA TYR A 340 -3.25 -10.06 -2.70
C TYR A 340 -2.76 -11.40 -3.24
N HIS A 341 -2.41 -11.46 -4.52
CA HIS A 341 -1.60 -12.57 -5.03
C HIS A 341 -0.12 -12.17 -5.11
N PHE A 342 0.78 -13.09 -4.76
CA PHE A 342 2.21 -12.81 -4.73
C PHE A 342 2.93 -13.06 -6.06
N GLU A 343 2.28 -13.71 -7.02
CA GLU A 343 2.92 -14.08 -8.30
C GLU A 343 3.50 -12.88 -9.06
N VAL A 344 2.89 -11.70 -8.95
CA VAL A 344 3.46 -10.47 -9.53
C VAL A 344 4.77 -10.07 -8.83
N MET A 345 4.91 -10.37 -7.53
CA MET A 345 6.11 -10.03 -6.76
C MET A 345 7.31 -10.88 -7.18
N ASP A 346 7.08 -12.11 -7.67
CA ASP A 346 8.14 -12.99 -8.13
C ASP A 346 8.74 -12.53 -9.47
N VAL A 347 7.97 -11.76 -10.25
CA VAL A 347 8.48 -11.14 -11.47
C VAL A 347 9.41 -9.98 -11.10
N GLY A 348 10.63 -10.00 -11.62
CA GLY A 348 11.60 -8.91 -11.43
C GLY A 348 12.43 -8.99 -10.15
N ASN A 349 12.53 -10.17 -9.52
CA ASN A 349 13.45 -10.40 -8.39
C ASN A 349 14.91 -10.65 -8.84
N ASP A 350 15.15 -10.88 -10.13
CA ASP A 350 16.50 -10.98 -10.70
C ASP A 350 17.04 -9.55 -10.96
N PRO A 351 18.23 -9.19 -10.43
CA PRO A 351 18.88 -7.91 -10.73
C PRO A 351 19.12 -7.63 -12.22
N LYS A 352 19.13 -8.68 -13.05
CA LYS A 352 19.21 -8.56 -14.52
C LYS A 352 17.90 -8.11 -15.16
N GLY A 353 16.84 -7.92 -14.35
CA GLY A 353 15.52 -7.52 -14.80
C GLY A 353 14.59 -8.71 -15.12
N TYR A 354 13.51 -8.42 -15.83
CA TYR A 354 12.46 -9.39 -16.15
C TYR A 354 12.06 -9.30 -17.62
N LYS A 355 11.36 -10.32 -18.10
CA LYS A 355 10.72 -10.29 -19.42
C LYS A 355 9.32 -9.72 -19.29
N LEU A 356 8.99 -8.69 -20.07
CA LEU A 356 7.65 -8.11 -20.11
C LEU A 356 6.57 -9.18 -20.38
N THR A 357 6.89 -10.20 -21.20
CA THR A 357 5.98 -11.30 -21.49
C THR A 357 5.56 -12.08 -20.24
N ASP A 358 6.41 -12.18 -19.22
CA ASP A 358 6.09 -12.89 -17.98
C ASP A 358 5.14 -12.05 -17.14
N LEU A 359 5.40 -10.75 -17.01
CA LEU A 359 4.48 -9.81 -16.34
C LEU A 359 3.09 -9.81 -17.02
N LYS A 360 3.04 -9.78 -18.35
CA LYS A 360 1.79 -9.85 -19.14
C LYS A 360 1.03 -11.15 -18.88
N ARG A 361 1.73 -12.29 -18.80
CA ARG A 361 1.11 -13.59 -18.49
C ARG A 361 0.52 -13.63 -17.09
N VAL A 362 1.23 -13.10 -16.09
CA VAL A 362 0.70 -13.03 -14.72
C VAL A 362 -0.58 -12.19 -14.71
N PHE A 363 -0.57 -10.96 -15.20
CA PHE A 363 -1.77 -10.13 -15.23
C PHE A 363 -2.90 -10.76 -16.04
N THR A 364 -2.61 -11.35 -17.20
CA THR A 364 -3.62 -12.00 -18.03
C THR A 364 -4.26 -13.19 -17.33
N LYS A 365 -3.45 -14.03 -16.67
CA LYS A 365 -3.93 -15.19 -15.90
C LYS A 365 -4.94 -14.76 -14.84
N TRP A 366 -4.59 -13.76 -14.00
CA TRP A 366 -5.44 -13.31 -12.91
C TRP A 366 -6.66 -12.51 -13.39
N GLU A 367 -6.50 -11.62 -14.37
CA GLU A 367 -7.62 -10.87 -14.98
C GLU A 367 -8.65 -11.80 -15.63
N THR A 368 -8.21 -12.86 -16.30
CA THR A 368 -9.10 -13.81 -16.96
C THR A 368 -9.83 -14.69 -15.93
N SER A 369 -9.11 -15.21 -14.94
CA SER A 369 -9.71 -16.05 -13.90
C SER A 369 -10.77 -15.31 -13.08
N PHE A 370 -10.50 -14.06 -12.72
CA PHE A 370 -11.38 -13.25 -11.88
C PHE A 370 -12.37 -12.37 -12.66
N ALA A 371 -12.58 -12.63 -13.96
CA ALA A 371 -13.46 -11.81 -14.79
C ALA A 371 -14.91 -11.77 -14.27
N ASP A 372 -15.45 -12.91 -13.85
CA ASP A 372 -16.86 -13.07 -13.46
C ASP A 372 -17.07 -13.21 -11.94
N LYS A 373 -16.08 -13.77 -11.25
CA LYS A 373 -16.17 -14.09 -9.82
C LYS A 373 -14.99 -13.49 -9.04
N GLY A 374 -15.22 -13.27 -7.74
CA GLY A 374 -14.20 -12.77 -6.84
C GLY A 374 -13.74 -11.35 -7.15
N TRP A 375 -12.77 -10.88 -6.35
CA TRP A 375 -12.16 -9.56 -6.51
C TRP A 375 -10.75 -9.56 -5.92
N LEU A 376 -9.83 -8.84 -6.55
CA LEU A 376 -8.43 -8.81 -6.13
C LEU A 376 -7.98 -7.41 -5.75
N ALA A 377 -6.99 -7.33 -4.89
CA ALA A 377 -6.15 -6.15 -4.73
C ALA A 377 -5.09 -6.11 -5.83
N VAL A 378 -4.90 -4.95 -6.45
CA VAL A 378 -3.91 -4.73 -7.52
C VAL A 378 -2.81 -3.82 -7.02
N PHE A 379 -1.56 -4.26 -7.09
CA PHE A 379 -0.41 -3.51 -6.62
C PHE A 379 0.86 -3.89 -7.38
N LEU A 380 1.91 -3.06 -7.32
CA LEU A 380 3.25 -3.36 -7.79
C LEU A 380 4.31 -3.12 -6.71
N ALA A 381 3.97 -2.36 -5.66
CA ALA A 381 4.84 -2.14 -4.51
C ALA A 381 4.02 -2.04 -3.23
N ASN A 382 4.65 -2.37 -2.11
CA ASN A 382 4.22 -2.18 -0.74
C ASN A 382 5.46 -2.04 0.16
N HIS A 383 5.30 -2.10 1.48
CA HIS A 383 6.39 -2.01 2.44
C HIS A 383 7.31 -3.25 2.50
N ASP A 384 6.99 -4.33 1.79
CA ASP A 384 7.74 -5.60 1.77
C ASP A 384 8.41 -5.92 0.43
N VAL A 385 8.28 -5.01 -0.55
CA VAL A 385 8.94 -5.15 -1.86
C VAL A 385 9.61 -3.84 -2.26
N PRO A 386 10.63 -3.88 -3.15
CA PRO A 386 11.31 -2.67 -3.62
C PRO A 386 10.35 -1.69 -4.29
N ARG A 387 10.78 -0.43 -4.44
CA ARG A 387 10.05 0.59 -5.19
C ARG A 387 9.67 0.11 -6.59
N MET A 388 8.41 0.31 -6.99
CA MET A 388 7.92 -0.20 -8.27
C MET A 388 8.73 0.31 -9.48
N VAL A 389 9.19 1.57 -9.46
CA VAL A 389 9.97 2.14 -10.56
C VAL A 389 11.34 1.49 -10.70
N SER A 390 11.97 1.09 -9.59
CA SER A 390 13.27 0.41 -9.59
C SER A 390 13.14 -1.07 -9.95
N LYS A 391 12.01 -1.70 -9.63
CA LYS A 391 11.77 -3.13 -9.89
C LYS A 391 11.23 -3.38 -11.29
N TYR A 392 10.22 -2.63 -11.72
CA TYR A 392 9.48 -2.88 -12.98
C TYR A 392 9.69 -1.79 -14.03
N GLY A 393 10.23 -0.66 -13.64
CA GLY A 393 10.45 0.50 -14.51
C GLY A 393 11.91 0.71 -14.88
N ASN A 394 12.26 1.98 -14.95
CA ASN A 394 13.63 2.43 -15.15
C ASN A 394 13.87 3.64 -14.24
N ASP A 395 14.65 3.47 -13.17
CA ASP A 395 14.90 4.49 -12.15
C ASP A 395 16.05 5.45 -12.50
N SER A 396 16.61 5.37 -13.73
CA SER A 396 17.55 6.37 -14.21
C SER A 396 16.89 7.75 -14.26
N GLU A 397 17.67 8.79 -14.09
CA GLU A 397 17.21 10.18 -14.14
C GLU A 397 16.38 10.47 -15.41
N GLN A 398 16.83 9.95 -16.57
CA GLN A 398 16.20 10.14 -17.87
C GLN A 398 14.79 9.53 -17.94
N PHE A 399 14.56 8.35 -17.34
CA PHE A 399 13.33 7.58 -17.57
C PHE A 399 12.47 7.39 -16.33
N ARG A 400 12.95 7.72 -15.13
CA ARG A 400 12.24 7.53 -13.85
C ARG A 400 10.79 8.06 -13.90
N ALA A 401 10.64 9.32 -14.29
CA ALA A 401 9.31 9.94 -14.32
C ALA A 401 8.38 9.29 -15.36
N ALA A 402 8.89 8.98 -16.55
CA ALA A 402 8.10 8.37 -17.62
C ALA A 402 7.67 6.94 -17.26
N SER A 403 8.60 6.13 -16.73
CA SER A 403 8.32 4.75 -16.34
C SER A 403 7.43 4.67 -15.10
N SER A 404 7.58 5.55 -14.10
CA SER A 404 6.67 5.64 -12.96
C SER A 404 5.23 5.90 -13.41
N LYS A 405 5.01 6.86 -14.31
CA LYS A 405 3.68 7.16 -14.85
C LYS A 405 3.10 5.99 -15.65
N LEU A 406 3.93 5.26 -16.40
CA LEU A 406 3.51 4.06 -17.12
C LEU A 406 3.05 2.97 -16.15
N LEU A 407 3.82 2.68 -15.08
CA LEU A 407 3.45 1.70 -14.06
C LEU A 407 2.18 2.10 -13.32
N THR A 408 2.03 3.39 -13.01
CA THR A 408 0.78 3.93 -12.46
C THR A 408 -0.39 3.69 -13.42
N THR A 409 -0.18 3.87 -14.73
CA THR A 409 -1.21 3.57 -15.75
C THR A 409 -1.60 2.10 -15.70
N LEU A 410 -0.63 1.19 -15.61
CA LEU A 410 -0.91 -0.25 -15.52
C LEU A 410 -1.80 -0.57 -14.32
N ILE A 411 -1.42 -0.15 -13.10
CA ILE A 411 -2.19 -0.41 -11.87
C ILE A 411 -3.61 0.17 -11.98
N MET A 412 -3.74 1.42 -12.44
CA MET A 412 -5.02 2.14 -12.47
C MET A 412 -5.96 1.65 -13.57
N THR A 413 -5.50 0.80 -14.49
CA THR A 413 -6.33 0.28 -15.59
C THR A 413 -6.63 -1.21 -15.49
N MET A 414 -6.05 -1.93 -14.52
CA MET A 414 -6.42 -3.31 -14.20
C MET A 414 -7.70 -3.38 -13.37
N ARG A 415 -8.42 -4.51 -13.49
CA ARG A 415 -9.61 -4.82 -12.67
C ARG A 415 -9.17 -5.22 -11.27
N GLY A 416 -9.85 -4.71 -10.27
CA GLY A 416 -9.51 -4.90 -8.86
C GLY A 416 -9.37 -3.57 -8.15
N THR A 417 -9.13 -3.62 -6.85
CA THR A 417 -8.89 -2.42 -6.04
C THR A 417 -7.41 -2.07 -6.06
N PRO A 418 -7.01 -0.91 -6.61
CA PRO A 418 -5.62 -0.48 -6.58
C PRO A 418 -5.16 -0.15 -5.17
N PHE A 419 -4.04 -0.76 -4.75
CA PHE A 419 -3.29 -0.41 -3.56
C PHE A 419 -1.99 0.27 -3.98
N TYR A 420 -1.78 1.47 -3.50
CA TYR A 420 -0.70 2.34 -3.93
C TYR A 420 0.16 2.77 -2.75
N PHE A 421 1.45 2.44 -2.77
CA PHE A 421 2.34 2.69 -1.63
C PHE A 421 2.84 4.14 -1.61
N ASN A 422 2.92 4.74 -0.42
CA ASN A 422 3.38 6.12 -0.25
C ASN A 422 4.78 6.35 -0.83
N GLY A 423 4.91 7.40 -1.65
CA GLY A 423 6.12 7.77 -2.37
C GLY A 423 6.17 7.31 -3.83
N ASP A 424 5.38 6.30 -4.21
CA ASP A 424 5.30 5.86 -5.60
C ASP A 424 4.59 6.90 -6.49
N GLU A 425 3.70 7.72 -5.91
CA GLU A 425 3.07 8.86 -6.58
C GLU A 425 4.05 10.00 -6.93
N LEU A 426 5.26 9.98 -6.33
CA LEU A 426 6.39 10.84 -6.68
C LEU A 426 7.41 10.13 -7.57
N GLY A 427 7.24 8.81 -7.78
CA GLY A 427 8.26 7.98 -8.41
C GLY A 427 9.53 7.87 -7.57
N MET A 428 9.42 7.77 -6.25
CA MET A 428 10.57 7.46 -5.38
C MET A 428 11.19 6.13 -5.80
N SER A 429 12.53 6.09 -5.84
CA SER A 429 13.32 4.92 -6.24
C SER A 429 14.00 4.26 -5.05
N ASN A 430 14.58 3.06 -5.27
CA ASN A 430 15.41 2.38 -4.28
C ASN A 430 16.58 3.27 -3.83
N ILE A 431 16.92 3.20 -2.54
CA ILE A 431 18.08 3.91 -1.98
C ILE A 431 19.41 3.17 -2.27
N LYS A 432 19.36 1.83 -2.38
CA LYS A 432 20.52 0.98 -2.69
C LYS A 432 21.63 1.10 -1.63
N PHE A 433 21.37 0.70 -0.39
CA PHE A 433 22.35 0.75 0.70
C PHE A 433 23.62 -0.07 0.41
N ASP A 434 24.79 0.50 0.69
CA ASP A 434 26.09 -0.15 0.46
C ASP A 434 26.57 -1.00 1.65
N LYS A 435 26.11 -0.68 2.86
CA LYS A 435 26.60 -1.29 4.10
C LYS A 435 25.47 -1.97 4.86
N ILE A 436 25.75 -3.11 5.48
CA ILE A 436 24.78 -3.86 6.26
C ILE A 436 24.25 -3.06 7.47
N GLU A 437 25.06 -2.19 8.06
CA GLU A 437 24.70 -1.35 9.21
C GLU A 437 23.62 -0.32 8.87
N ASP A 438 23.41 -0.01 7.60
CA ASP A 438 22.39 0.91 7.12
C ASP A 438 21.00 0.26 7.05
N TYR A 439 20.96 -1.08 6.97
CA TYR A 439 19.70 -1.83 6.94
C TYR A 439 19.08 -1.93 8.34
N LYS A 440 17.75 -1.93 8.38
CA LYS A 440 16.92 -2.09 9.59
C LYS A 440 15.99 -3.31 9.49
N ASP A 441 15.90 -3.89 8.32
CA ASP A 441 15.08 -5.06 8.03
C ASP A 441 15.67 -6.33 8.66
N ILE A 442 14.92 -6.96 9.58
CA ILE A 442 15.33 -8.17 10.27
C ILE A 442 15.64 -9.32 9.30
N ALA A 443 14.87 -9.45 8.21
CA ALA A 443 15.10 -10.50 7.22
C ALA A 443 16.47 -10.33 6.54
N THR A 444 16.79 -9.11 6.10
CA THR A 444 18.10 -8.79 5.50
C THR A 444 19.25 -8.99 6.48
N ILE A 445 19.10 -8.49 7.73
CA ILE A 445 20.13 -8.58 8.77
C ILE A 445 20.42 -10.03 9.14
N ASN A 446 19.38 -10.84 9.36
CA ASN A 446 19.54 -12.22 9.77
C ASN A 446 20.02 -13.12 8.62
N ALA A 447 19.58 -12.89 7.39
CA ALA A 447 20.15 -13.56 6.22
C ALA A 447 21.64 -13.25 6.05
N TYR A 448 22.05 -11.98 6.21
CA TYR A 448 23.48 -11.61 6.21
C TYR A 448 24.28 -12.39 7.27
N LYS A 449 23.79 -12.44 8.52
CA LYS A 449 24.43 -13.20 9.60
C LYS A 449 24.55 -14.69 9.27
N ASN A 450 23.53 -15.27 8.64
CA ASN A 450 23.55 -16.66 8.20
C ASN A 450 24.64 -16.91 7.15
N HIS A 451 24.74 -16.03 6.12
CA HIS A 451 25.80 -16.11 5.10
C HIS A 451 27.20 -16.01 5.72
N VAL A 452 27.41 -15.07 6.66
CA VAL A 452 28.67 -14.92 7.40
C VAL A 452 29.01 -16.19 8.18
N ALA A 453 28.03 -16.73 8.93
CA ALA A 453 28.23 -17.95 9.74
C ALA A 453 28.58 -19.17 8.90
N LYS A 454 28.12 -19.23 7.64
CA LYS A 454 28.44 -20.30 6.68
C LYS A 454 29.75 -20.06 5.93
N GLY A 455 30.42 -18.92 6.13
CA GLY A 455 31.62 -18.53 5.38
C GLY A 455 31.37 -18.21 3.90
N GLU A 456 30.15 -17.84 3.53
CA GLU A 456 29.74 -17.52 2.17
C GLU A 456 30.17 -16.08 1.78
N ASN A 457 30.27 -15.84 0.46
CA ASN A 457 30.61 -14.51 -0.03
C ASN A 457 29.43 -13.54 0.10
N VAL A 458 29.53 -12.64 1.06
CA VAL A 458 28.49 -11.63 1.33
C VAL A 458 28.43 -10.50 0.30
N THR A 459 29.44 -10.34 -0.59
CA THR A 459 29.42 -9.27 -1.60
C THR A 459 28.26 -9.46 -2.58
N ALA A 460 28.07 -10.67 -3.09
CA ALA A 460 26.97 -10.99 -4.00
C ALA A 460 25.59 -10.80 -3.30
N PHE A 461 25.49 -11.20 -2.03
CA PHE A 461 24.31 -10.97 -1.22
C PHE A 461 24.01 -9.46 -1.09
N MET A 462 25.00 -8.64 -0.73
CA MET A 462 24.81 -7.19 -0.58
C MET A 462 24.40 -6.52 -1.90
N GLU A 463 25.00 -6.90 -3.03
CA GLU A 463 24.58 -6.40 -4.35
C GLU A 463 23.13 -6.76 -4.66
N GLN A 464 22.69 -7.95 -4.29
CA GLN A 464 21.30 -8.35 -4.44
C GLN A 464 20.39 -7.52 -3.53
N GLN A 465 20.78 -7.26 -2.27
CA GLN A 465 19.97 -6.47 -1.32
C GLN A 465 19.77 -5.01 -1.77
N LYS A 466 20.69 -4.40 -2.47
CA LYS A 466 20.49 -3.08 -3.11
C LYS A 466 19.24 -3.06 -4.01
N PHE A 467 18.86 -4.22 -4.51
CA PHE A 467 17.76 -4.37 -5.45
C PHE A 467 16.47 -4.87 -4.80
N ILE A 468 16.55 -5.90 -3.92
CA ILE A 468 15.37 -6.61 -3.41
C ILE A 468 15.00 -6.29 -1.96
N SER A 469 15.88 -5.68 -1.14
CA SER A 469 15.57 -5.45 0.28
C SER A 469 14.34 -4.58 0.49
N ARG A 470 13.54 -4.95 1.49
CA ARG A 470 12.35 -4.21 1.96
C ARG A 470 12.68 -2.76 2.36
N ASP A 471 13.86 -2.51 2.91
CA ASP A 471 14.28 -1.18 3.34
C ASP A 471 14.38 -0.15 2.21
N ASN A 472 14.47 -0.60 0.94
CA ASN A 472 14.42 0.30 -0.20
C ASN A 472 13.11 1.11 -0.28
N THR A 473 11.98 0.55 0.15
CA THR A 473 10.69 1.23 0.20
C THR A 473 10.44 1.93 1.52
N ARG A 474 11.09 1.51 2.59
CA ARG A 474 10.89 2.00 3.96
C ARG A 474 11.61 3.32 4.25
N THR A 475 12.30 3.90 3.26
CA THR A 475 12.97 5.19 3.39
C THR A 475 11.97 6.33 3.63
N PRO A 476 12.37 7.39 4.39
CA PRO A 476 11.51 8.52 4.69
C PRO A 476 10.92 9.18 3.44
N PHE A 477 9.66 9.58 3.55
CA PHE A 477 8.89 10.26 2.50
C PHE A 477 9.46 11.64 2.19
N GLN A 478 9.50 12.02 0.92
CA GLN A 478 10.19 13.20 0.43
C GLN A 478 9.23 14.38 0.26
N TRP A 479 9.07 15.22 1.31
CA TRP A 479 8.16 16.35 1.30
C TRP A 479 8.68 17.55 0.53
N ASN A 480 9.96 17.86 0.67
CA ASN A 480 10.60 19.01 0.02
C ASN A 480 12.12 18.84 -0.08
N SER A 481 12.83 19.84 -0.63
CA SER A 481 14.28 19.83 -0.80
C SER A 481 15.08 20.31 0.43
N SER A 482 14.43 20.61 1.57
CA SER A 482 15.13 20.97 2.80
C SER A 482 15.86 19.78 3.44
N GLU A 483 16.59 20.02 4.51
CA GLU A 483 17.25 18.95 5.25
C GLU A 483 16.27 17.82 5.61
N ASN A 484 16.76 16.59 5.61
CA ASN A 484 15.98 15.38 5.84
C ASN A 484 14.70 15.28 4.97
N ALA A 485 14.73 15.83 3.76
CA ALA A 485 13.60 15.85 2.83
C ALA A 485 12.32 16.50 3.42
N GLY A 486 12.43 17.31 4.49
CA GLY A 486 11.30 17.82 5.26
C GLY A 486 10.52 16.75 6.03
N PHE A 487 11.05 15.54 6.14
CA PHE A 487 10.46 14.44 6.91
C PHE A 487 10.56 14.68 8.42
N THR A 488 11.75 14.98 8.91
CA THR A 488 12.06 15.21 10.33
C THR A 488 12.98 16.40 10.52
N THR A 489 12.98 16.99 11.72
CA THR A 489 13.98 17.95 12.20
C THR A 489 15.12 17.26 12.96
N GLY A 490 14.95 16.00 13.33
CA GLY A 490 15.94 15.19 14.02
C GLY A 490 16.73 14.26 13.08
N LYS A 491 17.34 13.22 13.66
CA LYS A 491 18.06 12.19 12.91
C LYS A 491 17.07 11.12 12.43
N PRO A 492 16.88 10.91 11.12
CA PRO A 492 15.96 9.89 10.62
C PRO A 492 16.33 8.48 11.11
N TRP A 493 15.33 7.65 11.45
CA TRP A 493 15.50 6.27 11.89
C TRP A 493 16.21 5.37 10.86
N ILE A 494 16.06 5.70 9.58
CA ILE A 494 16.74 5.09 8.43
C ILE A 494 17.20 6.18 7.46
N LYS A 495 18.24 5.94 6.68
CA LYS A 495 18.78 6.92 5.71
C LYS A 495 17.74 7.36 4.69
N ILE A 496 17.81 8.63 4.29
CA ILE A 496 16.98 9.25 3.27
C ILE A 496 17.65 9.10 1.89
N ASN A 497 16.87 8.76 0.88
CA ASN A 497 17.33 8.72 -0.49
C ASN A 497 17.73 10.13 -0.95
N GLN A 498 18.97 10.30 -1.40
CA GLN A 498 19.55 11.61 -1.73
C GLN A 498 18.90 12.29 -2.94
N ASN A 499 18.11 11.55 -3.73
CA ASN A 499 17.36 12.13 -4.84
C ASN A 499 16.21 13.07 -4.39
N TYR A 500 15.94 13.17 -3.08
CA TYR A 500 14.91 14.07 -2.54
C TYR A 500 15.09 15.54 -2.93
N LYS A 501 16.29 15.95 -3.32
CA LYS A 501 16.54 17.32 -3.82
C LYS A 501 15.71 17.61 -5.07
N ALA A 502 15.49 16.62 -5.93
CA ALA A 502 14.73 16.73 -7.18
C ALA A 502 13.36 16.07 -7.12
N VAL A 503 13.23 14.97 -6.36
CA VAL A 503 12.03 14.15 -6.24
C VAL A 503 11.36 14.42 -4.90
N ASN A 504 10.38 15.30 -4.86
CA ASN A 504 9.66 15.64 -3.62
C ASN A 504 8.31 16.30 -3.93
N VAL A 505 7.42 16.32 -2.94
CA VAL A 505 6.07 16.87 -3.08
C VAL A 505 6.07 18.32 -3.55
N THR A 506 6.90 19.17 -2.93
CA THR A 506 6.89 20.62 -3.25
C THR A 506 7.28 20.88 -4.70
N THR A 507 8.30 20.19 -5.20
CA THR A 507 8.75 20.32 -6.59
C THR A 507 7.72 19.76 -7.56
N GLU A 508 7.14 18.60 -7.26
CA GLU A 508 6.21 17.94 -8.18
C GLU A 508 4.80 18.55 -8.17
N ALA A 509 4.39 19.17 -7.06
CA ALA A 509 3.06 19.79 -6.97
C ALA A 509 2.86 20.98 -7.92
N VAL A 510 3.92 21.68 -8.30
CA VAL A 510 3.86 22.84 -9.19
C VAL A 510 4.12 22.48 -10.67
N ASP A 511 4.63 21.28 -10.95
CA ASP A 511 4.82 20.80 -12.32
C ASP A 511 3.59 20.03 -12.83
N PRO A 512 2.84 20.54 -13.83
CA PRO A 512 1.67 19.87 -14.38
C PRO A 512 2.00 18.56 -15.11
N ASN A 513 3.28 18.31 -15.40
CA ASN A 513 3.80 17.13 -16.06
C ASN A 513 4.53 16.17 -15.11
N SER A 514 4.56 16.45 -13.81
CA SER A 514 5.17 15.59 -12.79
C SER A 514 4.52 14.21 -12.66
N VAL A 515 5.16 13.31 -11.92
CA VAL A 515 4.57 11.99 -11.58
C VAL A 515 3.34 12.20 -10.70
N LEU A 516 3.42 13.09 -9.70
CA LEU A 516 2.33 13.45 -8.80
C LEU A 516 1.11 14.01 -9.54
N SER A 517 1.34 14.96 -10.45
CA SER A 517 0.25 15.56 -11.26
C SER A 517 -0.41 14.51 -12.18
N TYR A 518 0.38 13.58 -12.71
CA TYR A 518 -0.13 12.48 -13.51
C TYR A 518 -0.95 11.49 -12.67
N PHE A 519 -0.45 11.14 -11.47
CA PHE A 519 -1.17 10.28 -10.53
C PHE A 519 -2.58 10.81 -10.24
N LYS A 520 -2.68 12.08 -9.87
CA LYS A 520 -3.99 12.73 -9.61
C LYS A 520 -4.94 12.65 -10.82
N LYS A 521 -4.41 12.88 -12.03
CA LYS A 521 -5.20 12.83 -13.28
C LYS A 521 -5.72 11.42 -13.57
N ILE A 522 -4.89 10.38 -13.40
CA ILE A 522 -5.31 9.01 -13.71
C ILE A 522 -6.22 8.41 -12.65
N VAL A 523 -6.04 8.77 -11.37
CA VAL A 523 -7.00 8.44 -10.30
C VAL A 523 -8.38 9.01 -10.64
N ALA A 524 -8.45 10.28 -11.02
CA ALA A 524 -9.70 10.90 -11.43
C ALA A 524 -10.30 10.23 -12.67
N LEU A 525 -9.48 9.85 -13.66
CA LEU A 525 -9.93 9.11 -14.84
C LEU A 525 -10.54 7.76 -14.45
N ARG A 526 -9.85 6.95 -13.63
CA ARG A 526 -10.35 5.65 -13.16
C ARG A 526 -11.69 5.78 -12.45
N LYS A 527 -11.81 6.70 -11.53
CA LYS A 527 -13.03 6.92 -10.73
C LYS A 527 -14.25 7.31 -11.58
N ASN A 528 -14.05 7.76 -12.80
CA ASN A 528 -15.09 8.14 -13.74
C ASN A 528 -15.26 7.17 -14.92
N SER A 529 -14.66 5.97 -14.85
CA SER A 529 -14.72 4.96 -15.92
C SER A 529 -15.15 3.60 -15.36
N ALA A 530 -16.34 3.16 -15.70
CA ALA A 530 -16.82 1.82 -15.37
C ALA A 530 -15.94 0.74 -16.03
N ALA A 531 -15.49 0.98 -17.26
CA ALA A 531 -14.61 0.05 -17.97
C ALA A 531 -13.26 -0.14 -17.25
N LEU A 532 -12.67 0.90 -16.67
CA LEU A 532 -11.41 0.78 -15.93
C LEU A 532 -11.56 0.06 -14.59
N ILE A 533 -12.75 0.13 -13.96
CA ILE A 533 -13.00 -0.52 -12.66
C ILE A 533 -13.50 -1.94 -12.85
N TYR A 534 -14.58 -2.13 -13.61
CA TYR A 534 -15.33 -3.39 -13.70
C TYR A 534 -15.16 -4.13 -15.02
N GLY A 535 -14.69 -3.42 -16.06
CA GLY A 535 -14.70 -3.91 -17.43
C GLY A 535 -13.97 -5.22 -17.64
N THR A 536 -14.39 -5.97 -18.64
CA THR A 536 -13.70 -7.17 -19.11
C THR A 536 -12.36 -6.82 -19.72
N TYR A 537 -11.39 -7.70 -19.56
CA TYR A 537 -10.03 -7.55 -20.04
C TYR A 537 -9.81 -8.37 -21.31
N LYS A 538 -9.14 -7.78 -22.30
CA LYS A 538 -8.65 -8.53 -23.47
C LYS A 538 -7.27 -8.03 -23.85
N VAL A 539 -6.27 -8.91 -23.77
CA VAL A 539 -4.90 -8.65 -24.19
C VAL A 539 -4.75 -8.85 -25.70
N TYR A 540 -3.86 -8.06 -26.31
CA TYR A 540 -3.43 -8.20 -27.69
C TYR A 540 -1.91 -8.32 -27.73
N ASP A 541 -1.38 -9.11 -28.67
CA ASP A 541 0.07 -9.26 -28.88
C ASP A 541 0.82 -9.64 -27.59
N ILE A 542 0.32 -10.69 -26.90
CA ILE A 542 0.82 -11.12 -25.59
C ILE A 542 2.33 -11.46 -25.61
N ASN A 543 2.85 -11.92 -26.74
CA ASN A 543 4.25 -12.29 -26.90
C ASN A 543 5.17 -11.12 -27.29
N ASN A 544 4.65 -9.91 -27.48
CA ASN A 544 5.47 -8.73 -27.76
C ASN A 544 6.36 -8.41 -26.55
N PRO A 545 7.69 -8.34 -26.70
CA PRO A 545 8.61 -8.16 -25.58
C PRO A 545 8.72 -6.70 -25.10
N GLU A 546 8.15 -5.74 -25.83
CA GLU A 546 8.34 -4.29 -25.56
C GLU A 546 7.03 -3.55 -25.35
N VAL A 547 5.91 -4.03 -25.92
CA VAL A 547 4.61 -3.32 -25.83
C VAL A 547 3.56 -4.19 -25.15
N TYR A 548 2.86 -3.61 -24.19
CA TYR A 548 1.68 -4.19 -23.56
C TYR A 548 0.43 -3.47 -24.05
N CYS A 549 -0.41 -4.19 -24.80
CA CYS A 549 -1.64 -3.65 -25.40
C CYS A 549 -2.85 -4.47 -24.96
N TYR A 550 -3.87 -3.80 -24.43
CA TYR A 550 -5.12 -4.45 -24.00
C TYR A 550 -6.31 -3.49 -24.05
N THR A 551 -7.51 -4.05 -24.05
CA THR A 551 -8.76 -3.30 -23.90
C THR A 551 -9.46 -3.64 -22.61
N ARG A 552 -10.24 -2.66 -22.09
CA ARG A 552 -11.20 -2.81 -21.01
C ARG A 552 -12.57 -2.44 -21.56
N SER A 553 -13.62 -3.22 -21.24
CA SER A 553 -14.96 -2.95 -21.76
C SER A 553 -16.03 -3.22 -20.72
N GLU A 554 -16.93 -2.23 -20.49
CA GLU A 554 -18.11 -2.36 -19.62
C GLU A 554 -19.29 -1.63 -20.27
N GLY A 555 -20.37 -2.37 -20.52
CA GLY A 555 -21.51 -1.83 -21.27
C GLY A 555 -21.08 -1.24 -22.63
N ASN A 556 -21.36 0.04 -22.84
CA ASN A 556 -20.98 0.77 -24.05
C ASN A 556 -19.60 1.47 -23.93
N GLU A 557 -18.97 1.42 -22.77
CA GLU A 557 -17.65 2.00 -22.59
C GLU A 557 -16.56 1.00 -22.95
N LYS A 558 -15.68 1.39 -23.88
CA LYS A 558 -14.51 0.61 -24.26
C LYS A 558 -13.27 1.51 -24.30
N VAL A 559 -12.23 1.08 -23.62
CA VAL A 559 -10.95 1.78 -23.58
C VAL A 559 -9.83 0.89 -24.08
N LEU A 560 -8.87 1.48 -24.79
CA LEU A 560 -7.65 0.87 -25.27
C LEU A 560 -6.47 1.43 -24.48
N VAL A 561 -5.66 0.56 -23.93
CA VAL A 561 -4.43 0.91 -23.19
C VAL A 561 -3.24 0.35 -23.96
N ILE A 562 -2.25 1.20 -24.23
CA ILE A 562 -0.99 0.80 -24.88
C ILE A 562 0.18 1.35 -24.07
N LEU A 563 1.11 0.47 -23.69
CA LEU A 563 2.24 0.75 -22.80
C LEU A 563 3.53 0.29 -23.49
N ASN A 564 4.47 1.20 -23.70
CA ASN A 564 5.81 0.88 -24.21
C ASN A 564 6.77 0.65 -23.04
N PHE A 565 7.10 -0.59 -22.72
CA PHE A 565 8.03 -0.98 -21.64
C PHE A 565 9.50 -1.01 -22.11
N SER A 566 9.87 -0.11 -23.00
CA SER A 566 11.25 -0.07 -23.48
C SER A 566 11.82 1.35 -23.52
N THR A 567 13.13 1.43 -23.63
CA THR A 567 13.89 2.68 -23.81
C THR A 567 13.94 3.15 -25.27
N LYS A 568 13.19 2.50 -26.17
CA LYS A 568 13.17 2.76 -27.62
C LYS A 568 11.90 3.48 -28.04
N LYS A 569 11.98 4.23 -29.13
CA LYS A 569 10.81 4.65 -29.89
C LYS A 569 10.27 3.47 -30.68
N ILE A 570 8.96 3.19 -30.59
CA ILE A 570 8.32 2.05 -31.25
C ILE A 570 7.20 2.53 -32.15
N ASN A 571 7.21 2.16 -33.43
CA ASN A 571 6.07 2.28 -34.32
C ASN A 571 5.19 1.02 -34.18
N TYR A 572 4.24 1.06 -33.25
CA TYR A 572 3.39 -0.08 -32.91
C TYR A 572 2.19 -0.16 -33.85
N LYS A 573 1.96 -1.34 -34.46
CA LYS A 573 0.78 -1.67 -35.25
C LYS A 573 -0.30 -2.21 -34.33
N ILE A 574 -1.41 -1.49 -34.20
CA ILE A 574 -2.56 -1.88 -33.40
C ILE A 574 -3.28 -3.04 -34.11
N ASP A 575 -3.77 -4.02 -33.34
CA ASP A 575 -4.49 -5.18 -33.87
C ASP A 575 -5.70 -4.73 -34.70
N LYS A 576 -5.90 -5.36 -35.87
CA LYS A 576 -6.98 -5.04 -36.82
C LYS A 576 -8.40 -5.19 -36.24
N ASN A 577 -8.55 -6.01 -35.19
CA ASN A 577 -9.82 -6.23 -34.51
C ASN A 577 -10.17 -5.08 -33.55
N ILE A 578 -9.28 -4.11 -33.37
CA ILE A 578 -9.54 -2.89 -32.57
C ILE A 578 -9.91 -1.77 -33.54
N ASN A 579 -11.19 -1.35 -33.50
CA ASN A 579 -11.62 -0.18 -34.27
C ASN A 579 -11.09 1.09 -33.59
N THR A 580 -10.09 1.71 -34.20
CA THR A 580 -9.51 2.96 -33.72
C THR A 580 -10.07 4.21 -34.41
N ASN A 581 -11.01 4.04 -35.36
CA ASN A 581 -11.67 5.17 -36.01
C ASN A 581 -12.44 6.01 -35.00
N ALA A 582 -12.19 7.32 -35.01
CA ALA A 582 -12.77 8.27 -34.07
C ALA A 582 -12.50 7.94 -32.58
N SER A 583 -11.41 7.24 -32.28
CA SER A 583 -10.91 7.08 -30.91
C SER A 583 -10.48 8.43 -30.32
N LYS A 584 -10.72 8.62 -29.02
CA LYS A 584 -10.36 9.85 -28.29
C LYS A 584 -9.27 9.55 -27.27
N LEU A 585 -8.15 10.25 -27.34
CA LEU A 585 -7.12 10.20 -26.29
C LEU A 585 -7.70 10.71 -24.97
N LEU A 586 -7.66 9.87 -23.92
CA LEU A 586 -8.09 10.25 -22.58
C LEU A 586 -6.92 10.77 -21.75
N ILE A 587 -5.80 10.05 -21.77
CA ILE A 587 -4.58 10.46 -21.07
C ILE A 587 -3.34 9.87 -21.75
N SER A 588 -2.21 10.58 -21.68
CA SER A 588 -0.87 10.08 -21.98
C SER A 588 0.11 10.65 -20.96
N ASN A 589 1.15 9.90 -20.62
CA ASN A 589 2.25 10.38 -19.78
C ASN A 589 3.22 11.32 -20.52
N TYR A 590 3.01 11.50 -21.83
CA TYR A 590 3.64 12.52 -22.68
C TYR A 590 2.56 13.43 -23.29
N ASN A 591 2.95 14.62 -23.75
CA ASN A 591 1.99 15.63 -24.17
C ASN A 591 1.24 15.30 -25.48
N LYS A 592 1.75 14.38 -26.29
CA LYS A 592 1.17 14.03 -27.59
C LYS A 592 1.17 12.53 -27.84
N ALA A 593 0.07 12.04 -28.36
CA ALA A 593 -0.06 10.70 -28.93
C ALA A 593 -1.18 10.74 -29.97
N ALA A 594 -0.96 10.17 -31.13
CA ALA A 594 -1.97 10.07 -32.19
C ALA A 594 -1.93 8.68 -32.83
N ILE A 595 -3.10 8.12 -33.07
CA ILE A 595 -3.26 6.91 -33.88
C ILE A 595 -3.53 7.34 -35.31
N THR A 596 -2.74 6.83 -36.25
CA THR A 596 -2.88 7.09 -37.69
C THR A 596 -2.78 5.78 -38.45
N ALA A 597 -3.78 5.46 -39.27
CA ALA A 597 -3.82 4.20 -40.04
C ALA A 597 -3.54 2.94 -39.19
N ASN A 598 -4.19 2.82 -38.03
CA ASN A 598 -3.99 1.76 -37.06
C ASN A 598 -2.54 1.59 -36.55
N ARG A 599 -1.77 2.66 -36.56
CA ARG A 599 -0.42 2.69 -36.00
C ARG A 599 -0.28 3.83 -35.00
N ILE A 600 0.60 3.66 -34.03
CA ILE A 600 0.98 4.68 -33.06
C ILE A 600 2.50 4.69 -32.89
N ASN A 601 3.08 5.90 -32.93
CA ASN A 601 4.49 6.10 -32.56
C ASN A 601 4.59 6.34 -31.06
N LEU A 602 5.12 5.39 -30.34
CA LEU A 602 5.33 5.45 -28.90
C LEU A 602 6.75 5.90 -28.57
N LEU A 603 6.87 6.85 -27.67
CA LEU A 603 8.15 7.26 -27.09
C LEU A 603 8.61 6.21 -26.03
N PRO A 604 9.88 6.24 -25.60
CA PRO A 604 10.37 5.40 -24.49
C PRO A 604 9.47 5.53 -23.26
N TRP A 605 9.05 4.42 -22.66
CA TRP A 605 8.19 4.38 -21.48
C TRP A 605 6.89 5.17 -21.63
N GLN A 606 6.36 5.27 -22.85
CA GLN A 606 5.09 5.94 -23.06
C GLN A 606 3.90 5.05 -22.74
N SER A 607 2.92 5.64 -22.03
CA SER A 607 1.59 5.07 -21.80
C SER A 607 0.51 5.94 -22.43
N VAL A 608 -0.50 5.32 -23.03
CA VAL A 608 -1.66 6.00 -23.61
C VAL A 608 -2.94 5.25 -23.28
N ILE A 609 -4.01 5.98 -23.03
CA ILE A 609 -5.37 5.45 -22.88
C ILE A 609 -6.28 6.17 -23.86
N TYR A 610 -6.97 5.40 -24.70
CA TYR A 610 -7.96 5.92 -25.65
C TYR A 610 -9.35 5.38 -25.32
N LYS A 611 -10.38 6.23 -25.37
CA LYS A 611 -11.77 5.79 -25.48
C LYS A 611 -12.02 5.39 -26.93
N LEU A 612 -12.51 4.18 -27.13
CA LEU A 612 -12.96 3.69 -28.43
C LEU A 612 -14.44 4.02 -28.61
N LYS A 613 -14.88 4.13 -29.88
CA LYS A 613 -16.30 4.23 -30.22
C LYS A 613 -16.96 2.87 -30.30
#